data_c0c2b6560f291f511ee8419a1a7e5732
#
_entry.id   c0c2b6560f291f511ee8419a1a7e5732
#
_cell.length_a   1.000
_cell.length_b   1.000
_cell.length_c   1.000
_cell.angle_alpha   90.00
_cell.angle_beta   90.00
_cell.angle_gamma   90.00
#
_symmetry.space_group_name_H-M   'P 1'
#
loop_
_entity.id
_entity.type
_entity.pdbx_description
1 polymer ?
#
loop_
_entity_poly.entity_id
_entity_poly.type
_entity_poly.pdbx_seq_one_letter_code
_entity_poly.pdbx_strand_id
1 'polypeptide(L)'
;MSSILQVEGGHPLRGEITVRGAKNFVPKAMVASLLADTPSELYNVPLIRDTDVVSDLLSLHGVQIDFDQDRGTLRMDPSNVKIASRSDIDTLAGASRIPILFCGPLLHQLGEAFIPEL
;
A
#
# COMPACT_ATOMS: atom_id res chain seq x y z
N MET A 1 5.06 15.80 -19.67
CA MET A 1 4.44 15.34 -20.93
C MET A 1 2.96 15.08 -20.68
N SER A 2 2.09 15.68 -21.46
CA SER A 2 0.66 15.40 -21.37
C SER A 2 0.32 14.19 -22.27
N SER A 3 -0.59 13.33 -21.80
CA SER A 3 -1.13 12.25 -22.59
C SER A 3 -2.60 12.53 -22.92
N ILE A 4 -3.01 12.09 -24.08
CA ILE A 4 -4.38 12.27 -24.56
C ILE A 4 -5.01 10.89 -24.70
N LEU A 5 -6.19 10.72 -24.11
CA LEU A 5 -7.03 9.54 -24.34
C LEU A 5 -8.17 9.93 -25.28
N GLN A 6 -8.23 9.29 -26.43
CA GLN A 6 -9.32 9.48 -27.39
C GLN A 6 -10.19 8.23 -27.41
N VAL A 7 -11.49 8.41 -27.26
CA VAL A 7 -12.45 7.32 -27.26
C VAL A 7 -13.47 7.53 -28.38
N GLU A 8 -13.63 6.54 -29.21
CA GLU A 8 -14.65 6.52 -30.29
C GLU A 8 -15.72 5.49 -29.91
N GLY A 9 -16.95 5.96 -29.77
CA GLY A 9 -18.10 5.12 -29.43
C GLY A 9 -18.81 4.54 -30.66
N GLY A 10 -19.92 3.84 -30.41
CA GLY A 10 -20.76 3.30 -31.46
C GLY A 10 -20.35 1.91 -31.96
N HIS A 11 -19.39 1.26 -31.34
CA HIS A 11 -18.93 -0.08 -31.68
C HIS A 11 -19.28 -1.09 -30.57
N PRO A 12 -19.76 -2.31 -30.93
CA PRO A 12 -19.98 -3.34 -29.93
C PRO A 12 -18.64 -3.85 -29.41
N LEU A 13 -18.56 -4.05 -28.08
CA LEU A 13 -17.37 -4.59 -27.44
C LEU A 13 -17.52 -6.10 -27.26
N ARG A 14 -16.43 -6.85 -27.53
CA ARG A 14 -16.34 -8.29 -27.33
C ARG A 14 -14.96 -8.64 -26.78
N GLY A 15 -14.93 -9.62 -25.87
CA GLY A 15 -13.69 -10.10 -25.28
C GLY A 15 -13.77 -10.14 -23.78
N GLU A 16 -12.62 -10.44 -23.16
CA GLU A 16 -12.46 -10.55 -21.71
C GLU A 16 -11.35 -9.63 -21.23
N ILE A 17 -11.55 -9.04 -20.07
CA ILE A 17 -10.52 -8.26 -19.38
C ILE A 17 -10.40 -8.81 -17.96
N THR A 18 -9.17 -9.13 -17.53
CA THR A 18 -8.90 -9.46 -16.14
C THR A 18 -8.59 -8.16 -15.40
N VAL A 19 -9.44 -7.80 -14.44
CA VAL A 19 -9.22 -6.61 -13.63
C VAL A 19 -8.23 -6.88 -12.50
N ARG A 20 -7.41 -5.87 -12.18
CA ARG A 20 -6.54 -5.88 -11.01
C ARG A 20 -7.33 -5.54 -9.75
N GLY A 21 -6.68 -5.77 -8.60
CA GLY A 21 -7.26 -5.42 -7.31
C GLY A 21 -7.59 -3.93 -7.21
N ALA A 22 -8.54 -3.59 -6.36
CA ALA A 22 -9.06 -2.23 -6.26
C ALA A 22 -8.06 -1.30 -5.59
N LYS A 23 -7.85 -0.12 -6.19
CA LYS A 23 -6.97 0.93 -5.66
C LYS A 23 -7.30 1.30 -4.21
N ASN A 24 -8.57 1.45 -3.89
CA ASN A 24 -9.00 1.89 -2.56
C ASN A 24 -8.93 0.78 -1.49
N PHE A 25 -8.87 -0.46 -1.90
CA PHE A 25 -8.77 -1.60 -0.99
C PHE A 25 -7.32 -1.90 -0.59
N VAL A 26 -6.40 -1.89 -1.56
CA VAL A 26 -5.04 -2.40 -1.39
C VAL A 26 -4.27 -1.71 -0.27
N PRO A 27 -4.22 -0.37 -0.17
CA PRO A 27 -3.51 0.29 0.93
C PRO A 27 -4.02 -0.13 2.30
N LYS A 28 -5.33 -0.28 2.45
CA LYS A 28 -5.95 -0.70 3.71
C LYS A 28 -5.60 -2.15 4.06
N ALA A 29 -5.64 -3.05 3.07
CA ALA A 29 -5.26 -4.44 3.27
C ALA A 29 -3.78 -4.59 3.64
N MET A 30 -2.90 -3.81 2.99
CA MET A 30 -1.47 -3.79 3.30
C MET A 30 -1.22 -3.33 4.73
N VAL A 31 -1.84 -2.24 5.15
CA VAL A 31 -1.67 -1.71 6.53
C VAL A 31 -2.26 -2.67 7.56
N ALA A 32 -3.35 -3.36 7.23
CA ALA A 32 -3.95 -4.36 8.11
C ALA A 32 -2.99 -5.53 8.42
N SER A 33 -1.99 -5.79 7.58
CA SER A 33 -0.97 -6.80 7.84
C SER A 33 -0.18 -6.55 9.13
N LEU A 34 -0.12 -5.30 9.60
CA LEU A 34 0.51 -4.94 10.87
C LEU A 34 -0.19 -5.56 12.09
N LEU A 35 -1.45 -5.96 11.96
CA LEU A 35 -2.23 -6.59 13.03
C LEU A 35 -1.98 -8.08 13.17
N ALA A 36 -1.28 -8.69 12.21
CA ALA A 36 -1.01 -10.11 12.19
C ALA A 36 0.27 -10.46 12.96
N ASP A 37 0.34 -11.68 13.48
CA ASP A 37 1.53 -12.24 14.11
C ASP A 37 2.40 -13.03 13.12
N THR A 38 1.87 -13.30 11.95
CA THR A 38 2.51 -14.07 10.89
C THR A 38 2.48 -13.30 9.57
N PRO A 39 3.32 -13.68 8.59
CA PRO A 39 3.27 -13.05 7.27
C PRO A 39 1.91 -13.14 6.62
N SER A 40 1.55 -12.07 5.89
CA SER A 40 0.32 -11.99 5.09
C SER A 40 0.69 -11.92 3.61
N GLU A 41 -0.16 -12.49 2.77
CA GLU A 41 0.01 -12.42 1.32
C GLU A 41 -1.23 -11.83 0.67
N LEU A 42 -1.02 -10.92 -0.28
CA LEU A 42 -2.06 -10.37 -1.13
C LEU A 42 -1.79 -10.78 -2.58
N TYR A 43 -2.85 -11.18 -3.27
CA TYR A 43 -2.80 -11.57 -4.68
C TYR A 43 -3.48 -10.51 -5.54
N ASN A 44 -3.13 -10.49 -6.82
CA ASN A 44 -3.70 -9.55 -7.79
C ASN A 44 -3.54 -8.08 -7.37
N VAL A 45 -2.37 -7.76 -6.81
CA VAL A 45 -2.05 -6.40 -6.35
C VAL A 45 -1.76 -5.51 -7.56
N PRO A 46 -2.43 -4.34 -7.67
CA PRO A 46 -2.17 -3.42 -8.77
C PRO A 46 -0.84 -2.69 -8.62
N LEU A 47 -0.21 -2.36 -9.76
CA LEU A 47 0.99 -1.54 -9.82
C LEU A 47 0.58 -0.06 -9.83
N ILE A 48 0.38 0.49 -8.65
CA ILE A 48 -0.02 1.89 -8.48
C ILE A 48 0.90 2.58 -7.47
N ARG A 49 0.96 3.91 -7.54
CA ARG A 49 1.81 4.71 -6.65
C ARG A 49 1.49 4.48 -5.17
N ASP A 50 0.21 4.33 -4.83
CA ASP A 50 -0.22 4.10 -3.45
C ASP A 50 0.38 2.81 -2.87
N THR A 51 0.51 1.76 -3.68
CA THR A 51 1.17 0.50 -3.29
C THR A 51 2.64 0.75 -2.92
N ASP A 52 3.34 1.54 -3.72
CA ASP A 52 4.75 1.88 -3.46
C ASP A 52 4.89 2.69 -2.17
N VAL A 53 4.06 3.72 -1.98
CA VAL A 53 4.09 4.56 -0.77
C VAL A 53 3.83 3.72 0.49
N VAL A 54 2.82 2.86 0.46
CA VAL A 54 2.51 1.99 1.61
C VAL A 54 3.63 0.99 1.85
N SER A 55 4.20 0.40 0.81
CA SER A 55 5.34 -0.52 0.93
C SER A 55 6.53 0.15 1.59
N ASP A 56 6.86 1.37 1.19
CA ASP A 56 7.95 2.14 1.77
C ASP A 56 7.69 2.47 3.24
N LEU A 57 6.48 2.89 3.58
CA LEU A 57 6.10 3.18 4.97
C LEU A 57 6.11 1.92 5.84
N LEU A 58 5.62 0.80 5.34
CA LEU A 58 5.68 -0.49 6.05
C LEU A 58 7.13 -0.91 6.28
N SER A 59 7.98 -0.80 5.27
CA SER A 59 9.40 -1.14 5.37
C SER A 59 10.10 -0.25 6.39
N LEU A 60 9.77 1.04 6.42
CA LEU A 60 10.30 1.99 7.40
C LEU A 60 9.95 1.56 8.84
N HIS A 61 8.76 0.99 9.04
CA HIS A 61 8.32 0.47 10.34
C HIS A 61 8.79 -0.96 10.63
N GLY A 62 9.72 -1.48 9.84
CA GLY A 62 10.33 -2.79 10.09
C GLY A 62 9.61 -3.98 9.47
N VAL A 63 8.57 -3.77 8.68
CA VAL A 63 7.89 -4.84 7.95
C VAL A 63 8.74 -5.27 6.76
N GLN A 64 8.97 -6.57 6.63
CA GLN A 64 9.68 -7.11 5.47
C GLN A 64 8.71 -7.28 4.31
N ILE A 65 9.00 -6.62 3.20
CA ILE A 65 8.16 -6.60 2.00
C ILE A 65 8.82 -7.41 0.89
N ASP A 66 8.06 -8.30 0.28
CA ASP A 66 8.45 -9.03 -0.92
C ASP A 66 7.34 -8.93 -1.95
N PHE A 67 7.58 -8.18 -3.03
CA PHE A 67 6.60 -7.92 -4.07
C PHE A 67 7.03 -8.51 -5.41
N ASP A 68 6.37 -9.59 -5.82
CA ASP A 68 6.50 -10.15 -7.15
C ASP A 68 5.56 -9.41 -8.11
N GLN A 69 6.09 -8.41 -8.80
CA GLN A 69 5.32 -7.55 -9.69
C GLN A 69 4.74 -8.29 -10.90
N ASP A 70 5.44 -9.32 -11.38
CA ASP A 70 4.99 -10.11 -12.53
C ASP A 70 3.73 -10.92 -12.18
N ARG A 71 3.69 -11.46 -10.98
CA ARG A 71 2.54 -12.23 -10.48
C ARG A 71 1.49 -11.39 -9.77
N GLY A 72 1.85 -10.16 -9.38
CA GLY A 72 1.00 -9.32 -8.54
C GLY A 72 0.83 -9.86 -7.13
N THR A 73 1.82 -10.60 -6.62
CA THR A 73 1.79 -11.18 -5.27
C THR A 73 2.67 -10.37 -4.33
N LEU A 74 2.09 -9.92 -3.23
CA LEU A 74 2.76 -9.13 -2.21
C LEU A 74 2.75 -9.88 -0.88
N ARG A 75 3.95 -10.13 -0.33
CA ARG A 75 4.12 -10.75 0.98
C ARG A 75 4.65 -9.72 1.97
N MET A 76 4.04 -9.68 3.14
CA MET A 76 4.39 -8.73 4.20
C MET A 76 4.61 -9.50 5.51
N ASP A 77 5.78 -9.35 6.09
CA ASP A 77 6.14 -9.99 7.36
C ASP A 77 6.30 -8.95 8.46
N PRO A 78 5.37 -8.86 9.43
CA PRO A 78 5.39 -7.87 10.49
C PRO A 78 6.18 -8.30 11.75
N SER A 79 6.99 -9.34 11.67
CA SER A 79 7.67 -9.91 12.85
C SER A 79 8.56 -8.92 13.60
N ASN A 80 9.09 -7.90 12.91
CA ASN A 80 10.03 -6.91 13.46
C ASN A 80 9.48 -5.49 13.38
N VAL A 81 8.19 -5.30 13.60
CA VAL A 81 7.57 -3.96 13.63
C VAL A 81 8.25 -3.11 14.70
N LYS A 82 8.61 -1.89 14.32
CA LYS A 82 9.30 -0.92 15.17
C LYS A 82 8.80 0.49 14.91
N ILE A 83 9.10 1.40 15.86
CA ILE A 83 8.82 2.81 15.69
C ILE A 83 9.78 3.40 14.65
N ALA A 84 9.23 4.14 13.70
CA ALA A 84 10.00 4.90 12.72
C ALA A 84 10.22 6.34 13.18
N SER A 85 11.28 6.99 12.68
CA SER A 85 11.52 8.41 13.00
C SER A 85 10.50 9.30 12.33
N ARG A 86 10.14 10.42 12.98
CA ARG A 86 9.20 11.40 12.43
C ARG A 86 9.69 11.98 11.12
N SER A 87 10.98 12.31 11.02
CA SER A 87 11.55 12.90 9.81
C SER A 87 11.49 11.94 8.62
N ASP A 88 11.72 10.65 8.85
CA ASP A 88 11.63 9.64 7.80
C ASP A 88 10.18 9.45 7.31
N ILE A 89 9.22 9.46 8.24
CA ILE A 89 7.79 9.37 7.90
C ILE A 89 7.38 10.59 7.06
N ASP A 90 7.77 11.79 7.49
CA ASP A 90 7.45 13.02 6.75
C ASP A 90 8.04 13.00 5.34
N THR A 91 9.27 12.52 5.20
CA THR A 91 9.95 12.44 3.90
C THR A 91 9.24 11.48 2.93
N LEU A 92 8.86 10.29 3.41
CA LEU A 92 8.18 9.29 2.58
C LEU A 92 6.73 9.62 2.31
N ALA A 93 6.03 10.13 3.31
CA ALA A 93 4.59 10.40 3.19
C ALA A 93 4.30 11.59 2.28
N GLY A 94 5.16 12.62 2.29
CA GLY A 94 4.89 13.87 1.58
C GLY A 94 3.51 14.44 1.95
N ALA A 95 2.71 14.79 0.95
CA ALA A 95 1.35 15.29 1.13
C ALA A 95 0.28 14.18 1.09
N SER A 96 0.68 12.92 1.21
CA SER A 96 -0.25 11.78 1.15
C SER A 96 -1.07 11.65 2.43
N ARG A 97 -2.33 11.23 2.28
CA ARG A 97 -3.21 10.86 3.40
C ARG A 97 -3.01 9.44 3.90
N ILE A 98 -2.19 8.65 3.22
CA ILE A 98 -1.95 7.24 3.56
C ILE A 98 -1.49 7.04 5.02
N PRO A 99 -0.61 7.87 5.59
CA PRO A 99 -0.13 7.66 6.96
C PRO A 99 -1.23 7.54 8.03
N ILE A 100 -2.39 8.16 7.84
CA ILE A 100 -3.48 8.04 8.80
C ILE A 100 -3.97 6.60 8.98
N LEU A 101 -3.83 5.77 7.94
CA LEU A 101 -4.24 4.36 7.99
C LEU A 101 -3.39 3.55 8.99
N PHE A 102 -2.17 3.99 9.24
CA PHE A 102 -1.23 3.33 10.15
C PHE A 102 -1.56 3.55 11.63
N CYS A 103 -2.37 4.56 11.95
CA CYS A 103 -2.63 4.99 13.32
C CYS A 103 -3.14 3.83 14.20
N GLY A 104 -4.25 3.22 13.82
CA GLY A 104 -4.84 2.11 14.57
C GLY A 104 -3.90 0.91 14.74
N PRO A 105 -3.39 0.34 13.65
CA PRO A 105 -2.48 -0.81 13.73
C PRO A 105 -1.20 -0.54 14.52
N LEU A 106 -0.57 0.62 14.37
CA LEU A 106 0.64 0.95 15.13
C LEU A 106 0.35 1.15 16.61
N LEU A 107 -0.77 1.80 16.96
CA LEU A 107 -1.19 1.93 18.35
C LEU A 107 -1.41 0.56 18.99
N HIS A 108 -2.01 -0.37 18.26
CA HIS A 108 -2.24 -1.72 18.73
C HIS A 108 -0.93 -2.48 18.96
N GLN A 109 0.01 -2.40 18.04
CA GLN A 109 1.25 -3.17 18.08
C GLN A 109 2.34 -2.54 18.96
N LEU A 110 2.47 -1.21 18.95
CA LEU A 110 3.57 -0.49 19.55
C LEU A 110 3.15 0.43 20.71
N GLY A 111 1.86 0.68 20.89
CA GLY A 111 1.35 1.60 21.89
C GLY A 111 1.49 3.07 21.54
N GLU A 112 2.12 3.40 20.40
CA GLU A 112 2.26 4.77 19.91
C GLU A 112 2.33 4.80 18.38
N ALA A 113 1.94 5.93 17.80
CA ALA A 113 2.03 6.17 16.37
C ALA A 113 2.28 7.65 16.11
N PHE A 114 3.09 7.95 15.11
CA PHE A 114 3.27 9.31 14.60
C PHE A 114 2.56 9.44 13.25
N ILE A 115 1.63 10.39 13.18
CA ILE A 115 0.88 10.68 11.94
C ILE A 115 1.18 12.14 11.58
N PRO A 116 1.83 12.40 10.43
CA PRO A 116 2.13 13.76 10.02
C PRO A 116 0.87 14.56 9.70
N GLU A 117 0.96 15.88 9.88
CA GLU A 117 -0.09 16.79 9.46
C GLU A 117 -0.22 16.79 7.92
N LEU A 118 -1.43 17.01 7.46
CA LEU A 118 -1.75 17.11 6.03
C LEU A 118 -1.65 18.56 5.55
#